data_be2af223e1ca562a7ec60297381282ab
#
_entry.id   be2af223e1ca562a7ec60297381282ab
#
_cell.length_a   1.000
_cell.length_b   1.000
_cell.length_c   1.000
_cell.angle_alpha   90.00
_cell.angle_beta   90.00
_cell.angle_gamma   90.00
#
_symmetry.space_group_name_H-M   'P 1'
#
loop_
_entity.id
_entity.type
_entity.pdbx_description
1 polymer ?
#
loop_
_entity_poly.entity_id
_entity_poly.type
_entity_poly.pdbx_seq_one_letter_code
_entity_poly.pdbx_strand_id
1 'polypeptide(L)'
;MDEIELKVHDMSSTLQPADAYALVLEEVNGNRKLPIIIGSLEAQAIKVVMMGYKMPRPLTHDLFLTVTKELGTALKKVLIYKVKDGVYYSYLFLEKEGEVFKIDSRTSDAIALAMRCGCPVYTTDEIMESEQLHEVGSTAFS
;
A
#
# COMPACT_ATOMS: atom_id res chain seq x y z
N MET A 1 -7.85 12.40 14.47
CA MET A 1 -6.65 11.55 14.53
C MET A 1 -5.73 11.95 13.39
N ASP A 2 -4.46 12.17 13.69
CA ASP A 2 -3.54 12.68 12.69
C ASP A 2 -3.16 11.60 11.69
N GLU A 3 -3.27 11.93 10.41
CA GLU A 3 -2.82 11.07 9.33
C GLU A 3 -1.36 11.42 9.00
N ILE A 4 -0.55 10.38 8.87
CA ILE A 4 0.87 10.50 8.55
C ILE A 4 1.05 10.03 7.12
N GLU A 5 1.60 10.90 6.26
CA GLU A 5 1.86 10.53 4.89
C GLU A 5 3.11 9.65 4.79
N LEU A 6 3.00 8.59 3.99
CA LEU A 6 4.05 7.60 3.78
C LEU A 6 4.46 7.54 2.32
N LYS A 7 5.69 7.12 2.09
CA LYS A 7 6.19 6.81 0.76
C LYS A 7 6.87 5.44 0.81
N VAL A 8 6.96 4.78 -0.34
CA VAL A 8 7.71 3.52 -0.45
C VAL A 8 9.20 3.86 -0.34
N HIS A 9 9.86 3.24 0.62
CA HIS A 9 11.29 3.45 0.85
C HIS A 9 12.12 2.34 0.21
N ASP A 10 11.72 1.08 0.42
CA ASP A 10 12.51 -0.07 -0.02
C ASP A 10 11.64 -1.31 -0.05
N MET A 11 12.16 -2.34 -0.73
CA MET A 11 11.54 -3.66 -0.74
C MET A 11 12.62 -4.71 -0.83
N SER A 12 12.61 -5.67 0.09
CA SER A 12 13.61 -6.72 0.15
C SER A 12 12.96 -8.07 0.41
N SER A 13 13.61 -9.13 -0.09
CA SER A 13 13.13 -10.49 0.20
C SER A 13 13.37 -10.82 1.67
N THR A 14 12.51 -11.67 2.21
CA THR A 14 12.66 -12.15 3.59
C THR A 14 13.12 -13.59 3.60
N LEU A 15 13.79 -13.99 4.68
CA LEU A 15 14.18 -15.39 4.87
C LEU A 15 13.01 -16.21 5.42
N GLN A 16 12.18 -15.56 6.24
CA GLN A 16 11.01 -16.19 6.87
C GLN A 16 9.85 -15.19 6.87
N PRO A 17 8.72 -15.53 6.28
CA PRO A 17 8.43 -16.73 5.50
C PRO A 17 9.10 -16.71 4.13
N ALA A 18 9.29 -17.88 3.54
CA ALA A 18 9.81 -17.99 2.17
C ALA A 18 8.81 -17.36 1.19
N ASP A 19 9.33 -16.90 0.06
CA ASP A 19 8.53 -16.25 -1.01
C ASP A 19 7.77 -15.01 -0.51
N ALA A 20 8.30 -14.35 0.51
CA ALA A 20 7.74 -13.10 1.01
C ALA A 20 8.74 -11.97 0.85
N TYR A 21 8.22 -10.75 0.91
CA TYR A 21 9.00 -9.53 0.81
C TYR A 21 8.59 -8.59 1.93
N ALA A 22 9.56 -7.84 2.44
CA ALA A 22 9.28 -6.74 3.35
C ALA A 22 9.21 -5.46 2.52
N LEU A 23 8.04 -4.88 2.45
CA LEU A 23 7.84 -3.57 1.84
C LEU A 23 7.98 -2.55 2.96
N VAL A 24 8.99 -1.68 2.84
CA VAL A 24 9.25 -0.68 3.88
C VAL A 24 8.70 0.66 3.43
N LEU A 25 7.74 1.17 4.19
CA LEU A 25 7.21 2.51 4.01
C LEU A 25 7.88 3.44 5.00
N GLU A 26 8.05 4.70 4.63
CA GLU A 26 8.71 5.70 5.46
C GLU A 26 7.88 6.96 5.49
N GLU A 27 7.85 7.65 6.65
CA GLU A 27 7.21 8.95 6.75
C GLU A 27 7.82 9.91 5.73
N VAL A 28 6.95 10.65 5.04
CA VAL A 28 7.42 11.72 4.14
C VAL A 28 8.11 12.82 4.94
N ASN A 29 7.57 13.15 6.11
CA ASN A 29 8.09 14.23 6.96
C ASN A 29 8.69 13.71 8.27
N GLY A 30 9.44 12.62 8.20
CA GLY A 30 10.03 12.03 9.39
C GLY A 30 10.94 10.87 9.06
N ASN A 31 11.32 10.11 10.09
CA ASN A 31 12.26 9.00 9.95
C ASN A 31 11.68 7.63 10.30
N ARG A 32 10.45 7.60 10.81
CA ARG A 32 9.86 6.32 11.20
C ARG A 32 9.52 5.50 9.96
N LYS A 33 9.72 4.20 10.08
CA LYS A 33 9.47 3.26 9.00
C LYS A 33 8.42 2.25 9.42
N LEU A 34 7.68 1.77 8.44
CA LEU A 34 6.62 0.79 8.63
C LEU A 34 6.87 -0.37 7.67
N PRO A 35 7.41 -1.50 8.17
CA PRO A 35 7.61 -2.66 7.32
C PRO A 35 6.33 -3.48 7.22
N ILE A 36 6.00 -3.89 6.01
CA ILE A 36 4.80 -4.68 5.72
C ILE A 36 5.24 -5.93 4.97
N ILE A 37 4.83 -7.09 5.45
CA ILE A 37 5.16 -8.36 4.80
C ILE A 37 4.10 -8.65 3.74
N ILE A 38 4.56 -8.87 2.51
CA ILE A 38 3.69 -9.14 1.36
C ILE A 38 4.19 -10.36 0.59
N GLY A 39 3.30 -10.97 -0.18
CA GLY A 39 3.65 -12.12 -1.01
C GLY A 39 4.43 -11.71 -2.26
N SER A 40 5.01 -12.70 -2.94
CA SER A 40 5.86 -12.45 -4.11
C SER A 40 5.09 -11.86 -5.29
N LEU A 41 3.84 -12.29 -5.51
CA LEU A 41 3.02 -11.74 -6.61
C LEU A 41 2.66 -10.28 -6.34
N GLU A 42 2.32 -9.97 -5.10
CA GLU A 42 2.02 -8.59 -4.69
C GLU A 42 3.26 -7.71 -4.80
N ALA A 43 4.41 -8.26 -4.42
CA ALA A 43 5.69 -7.55 -4.55
C ALA A 43 6.01 -7.23 -6.00
N GLN A 44 5.74 -8.15 -6.92
CA GLN A 44 5.98 -7.92 -8.35
C GLN A 44 5.14 -6.76 -8.88
N ALA A 45 3.88 -6.68 -8.47
CA ALA A 45 2.98 -5.60 -8.89
C ALA A 45 3.51 -4.23 -8.45
N ILE A 46 4.12 -4.15 -7.30
CA ILE A 46 4.73 -2.93 -6.77
C ILE A 46 6.07 -2.66 -7.46
N LYS A 47 6.90 -3.70 -7.60
CA LYS A 47 8.23 -3.59 -8.19
C LYS A 47 8.19 -3.06 -9.62
N VAL A 48 7.22 -3.47 -10.41
CA VAL A 48 7.04 -3.00 -11.78
C VAL A 48 6.98 -1.47 -11.82
N VAL A 49 6.24 -0.87 -10.89
CA VAL A 49 6.13 0.59 -10.81
C VAL A 49 7.42 1.21 -10.27
N MET A 50 8.01 0.62 -9.22
CA MET A 50 9.24 1.11 -8.62
C MET A 50 10.38 1.18 -9.64
N MET A 51 10.46 0.18 -10.51
CA MET A 51 11.55 0.08 -11.51
C MET A 51 11.22 0.83 -12.80
N GLY A 52 10.01 1.37 -12.93
CA GLY A 52 9.60 2.08 -14.12
C GLY A 52 9.41 1.19 -15.35
N TYR A 53 9.17 -0.10 -15.15
CA TYR A 53 8.95 -1.02 -16.25
C TYR A 53 7.61 -0.74 -16.94
N LYS A 54 7.61 -0.75 -18.27
CA LYS A 54 6.38 -0.65 -19.06
C LYS A 54 6.04 -2.02 -19.59
N MET A 55 4.89 -2.52 -19.21
CA MET A 55 4.42 -3.83 -19.64
C MET A 55 3.65 -3.69 -20.97
N PRO A 56 3.75 -4.68 -21.86
CA PRO A 56 3.04 -4.60 -23.16
C PRO A 56 1.51 -4.67 -23.03
N ARG A 57 1.02 -5.24 -21.93
CA ARG A 57 -0.41 -5.30 -21.65
C ARG A 57 -0.67 -4.83 -20.23
N PRO A 58 -1.88 -4.26 -19.94
CA PRO A 58 -2.22 -3.83 -18.58
C PRO A 58 -2.17 -5.00 -17.60
N LEU A 59 -1.57 -4.76 -16.43
CA LEU A 59 -1.65 -5.69 -15.31
C LEU A 59 -2.97 -5.46 -14.58
N THR A 60 -3.28 -6.33 -13.62
CA THR A 60 -4.55 -6.27 -12.90
C THR A 60 -4.81 -4.90 -12.26
N HIS A 61 -3.78 -4.32 -11.62
CA HIS A 61 -3.93 -3.01 -10.99
C HIS A 61 -4.12 -1.90 -12.02
N ASP A 62 -3.45 -2.00 -13.18
CA ASP A 62 -3.66 -1.06 -14.27
C ASP A 62 -5.10 -1.14 -14.78
N LEU A 63 -5.59 -2.37 -14.93
CA LEU A 63 -6.97 -2.60 -15.37
C LEU A 63 -7.97 -2.00 -14.40
N PHE A 64 -7.74 -2.20 -13.10
CA PHE A 64 -8.62 -1.63 -12.06
C PHE A 64 -8.74 -0.11 -12.23
N LEU A 65 -7.61 0.56 -12.38
CA LEU A 65 -7.59 2.03 -12.52
C LEU A 65 -8.25 2.48 -13.82
N THR A 66 -8.09 1.71 -14.90
CA THR A 66 -8.76 2.00 -16.16
C THR A 66 -10.27 1.91 -15.99
N VAL A 67 -10.75 0.84 -15.33
CA VAL A 67 -12.18 0.64 -15.10
C VAL A 67 -12.75 1.78 -14.26
N THR A 68 -12.09 2.15 -13.16
CA THR A 68 -12.59 3.23 -12.31
C THR A 68 -12.65 4.56 -13.08
N LYS A 69 -11.63 4.84 -13.88
CA LYS A 69 -11.58 6.05 -14.69
C LYS A 69 -12.71 6.09 -15.71
N GLU A 70 -12.94 4.98 -16.39
CA GLU A 70 -14.01 4.89 -17.39
C GLU A 70 -15.40 5.08 -16.76
N LEU A 71 -15.55 4.73 -15.48
CA LEU A 71 -16.80 4.91 -14.75
C LEU A 71 -16.86 6.27 -14.04
N GLY A 72 -15.92 7.16 -14.33
CA GLY A 72 -15.94 8.51 -13.81
C GLY A 72 -15.49 8.66 -12.36
N THR A 73 -14.74 7.69 -11.84
CA THR A 73 -14.21 7.75 -10.47
C THR A 73 -12.70 7.98 -10.50
N ALA A 74 -12.17 8.51 -9.39
CA ALA A 74 -10.73 8.72 -9.23
C ALA A 74 -10.31 8.26 -7.84
N LEU A 75 -9.20 7.51 -7.77
CA LEU A 75 -8.60 7.16 -6.49
C LEU A 75 -7.87 8.38 -5.95
N LYS A 76 -8.29 8.86 -4.79
CA LYS A 76 -7.78 10.12 -4.21
C LYS A 76 -6.73 9.90 -3.13
N LYS A 77 -6.87 8.86 -2.33
CA LYS A 77 -5.89 8.53 -1.30
C LYS A 77 -6.11 7.11 -0.81
N VAL A 78 -5.10 6.61 -0.11
CA VAL A 78 -5.12 5.33 0.60
C VAL A 78 -4.87 5.61 2.07
N LEU A 79 -5.59 4.91 2.95
CA LEU A 79 -5.36 5.01 4.40
C LEU A 79 -5.17 3.61 4.97
N ILE A 80 -4.00 3.36 5.55
CA ILE A 80 -3.75 2.17 6.35
C ILE A 80 -4.34 2.46 7.73
N TYR A 81 -5.48 1.85 8.04
CA TYR A 81 -6.28 2.27 9.18
C TYR A 81 -6.21 1.33 10.38
N LYS A 82 -5.67 0.12 10.19
CA LYS A 82 -5.68 -0.90 11.24
C LYS A 82 -4.55 -1.90 11.00
N VAL A 83 -3.99 -2.39 12.09
CA VAL A 83 -3.10 -3.55 12.08
C VAL A 83 -3.60 -4.53 13.13
N LYS A 84 -3.68 -5.79 12.76
CA LYS A 84 -4.12 -6.86 13.67
C LYS A 84 -3.37 -8.13 13.33
N ASP A 85 -2.67 -8.68 14.34
CA ASP A 85 -1.91 -9.92 14.18
C ASP A 85 -0.92 -9.85 13.01
N GLY A 86 -0.27 -8.70 12.84
CA GLY A 86 0.70 -8.47 11.78
C GLY A 86 0.11 -8.19 10.41
N VAL A 87 -1.21 -8.19 10.28
CA VAL A 87 -1.90 -7.91 9.01
C VAL A 87 -2.40 -6.46 9.01
N TYR A 88 -2.06 -5.75 7.95
CA TYR A 88 -2.47 -4.35 7.77
C TYR A 88 -3.75 -4.28 6.93
N TYR A 89 -4.63 -3.36 7.31
CA TYR A 89 -5.92 -3.15 6.65
C TYR A 89 -5.94 -1.74 6.10
N SER A 90 -6.44 -1.59 4.87
CA SER A 90 -6.44 -0.30 4.19
C SER A 90 -7.78 0.01 3.57
N TYR A 91 -8.04 1.33 3.42
CA TYR A 91 -9.15 1.82 2.63
C TYR A 91 -8.64 2.54 1.40
N LEU A 92 -9.33 2.33 0.29
CA LEU A 92 -9.22 3.17 -0.89
C LEU A 92 -10.31 4.25 -0.79
N PHE A 93 -9.95 5.49 -1.04
CA PHE A 93 -10.93 6.57 -1.11
C PHE A 93 -11.10 6.96 -2.58
N LEU A 94 -12.24 6.58 -3.14
CA LEU A 94 -12.60 6.89 -4.51
C LEU A 94 -13.58 8.04 -4.51
N GLU A 95 -13.50 8.91 -5.50
CA GLU A 95 -14.39 10.05 -5.61
C GLU A 95 -15.05 10.09 -6.98
N LYS A 96 -16.36 10.33 -6.98
CA LYS A 96 -17.15 10.53 -8.19
C LYS A 96 -18.13 11.66 -7.96
N GLU A 97 -17.98 12.74 -8.73
CA GLU A 97 -18.89 13.89 -8.67
C GLU A 97 -19.08 14.43 -7.24
N GLY A 98 -17.98 14.51 -6.48
CA GLY A 98 -18.00 15.01 -5.12
C GLY A 98 -18.40 13.98 -4.06
N GLU A 99 -18.88 12.82 -4.47
CA GLU A 99 -19.21 11.73 -3.56
C GLU A 99 -17.99 10.84 -3.32
N VAL A 100 -17.71 10.53 -2.06
CA VAL A 100 -16.55 9.74 -1.66
C VAL A 100 -16.97 8.33 -1.27
N PHE A 101 -16.30 7.34 -1.86
CA PHE A 101 -16.52 5.93 -1.56
C PHE A 101 -15.30 5.38 -0.84
N LYS A 102 -15.53 4.74 0.28
CA LYS A 102 -14.48 4.13 1.10
C LYS A 102 -14.55 2.61 0.89
N ILE A 103 -13.51 2.05 0.29
CA ILE A 103 -13.48 0.65 -0.13
C ILE A 103 -12.38 -0.08 0.63
N ASP A 104 -12.73 -1.19 1.28
CA ASP A 104 -11.76 -2.03 1.96
C ASP A 104 -10.84 -2.71 0.95
N SER A 105 -9.56 -2.77 1.27
CA SER A 105 -8.54 -3.32 0.38
C SER A 105 -7.39 -3.93 1.18
N ARG A 106 -6.77 -4.96 0.63
CA ARG A 106 -5.47 -5.38 1.17
C ARG A 106 -4.49 -4.23 0.98
N THR A 107 -3.60 -4.05 1.95
CA THR A 107 -2.64 -2.95 1.91
C THR A 107 -1.71 -3.05 0.70
N SER A 108 -1.27 -4.27 0.33
CA SER A 108 -0.44 -4.46 -0.86
C SER A 108 -1.12 -3.97 -2.13
N ASP A 109 -2.41 -4.26 -2.32
CA ASP A 109 -3.17 -3.80 -3.48
C ASP A 109 -3.34 -2.28 -3.45
N ALA A 110 -3.65 -1.75 -2.27
CA ALA A 110 -3.84 -0.31 -2.11
C ALA A 110 -2.57 0.47 -2.50
N ILE A 111 -1.41 -0.01 -2.06
CA ILE A 111 -0.12 0.62 -2.38
C ILE A 111 0.18 0.49 -3.87
N ALA A 112 -0.05 -0.70 -4.46
CA ALA A 112 0.18 -0.90 -5.88
C ALA A 112 -0.67 0.04 -6.74
N LEU A 113 -1.91 0.30 -6.31
CA LEU A 113 -2.80 1.24 -6.99
C LEU A 113 -2.35 2.69 -6.79
N ALA A 114 -2.01 3.05 -5.55
CA ALA A 114 -1.57 4.41 -5.23
C ALA A 114 -0.32 4.81 -6.01
N MET A 115 0.64 3.90 -6.13
CA MET A 115 1.86 4.16 -6.87
C MET A 115 1.61 4.38 -8.35
N ARG A 116 0.60 3.71 -8.91
CA ARG A 116 0.25 3.86 -10.33
C ARG A 116 -0.43 5.18 -10.63
N CYS A 117 -1.34 5.62 -9.76
CA CYS A 117 -2.07 6.85 -9.99
C CYS A 117 -1.43 8.09 -9.34
N GLY A 118 -0.41 7.88 -8.51
CA GLY A 118 0.29 8.98 -7.85
C GLY A 118 -0.46 9.60 -6.68
N CYS A 119 -1.42 8.91 -6.09
CA CYS A 119 -2.14 9.45 -4.94
C CYS A 119 -1.37 9.16 -3.63
N PRO A 120 -1.61 9.96 -2.58
CA PRO A 120 -0.89 9.77 -1.32
C PRO A 120 -1.38 8.56 -0.54
N VAL A 121 -0.48 8.00 0.26
CA VAL A 121 -0.74 6.91 1.20
C VAL A 121 -0.56 7.46 2.59
N TYR A 122 -1.54 7.21 3.46
CA TYR A 122 -1.51 7.66 4.85
C TYR A 122 -1.66 6.49 5.80
N THR A 123 -1.18 6.68 7.02
CA THR A 123 -1.53 5.83 8.16
C THR A 123 -1.79 6.73 9.36
N THR A 124 -2.12 6.15 10.51
CA THR A 124 -2.35 6.92 11.72
C THR A 124 -1.07 6.98 12.55
N ASP A 125 -0.94 8.03 13.35
CA ASP A 125 0.19 8.12 14.27
C ASP A 125 0.22 6.97 15.26
N GLU A 126 -0.96 6.52 15.69
CA GLU A 126 -1.09 5.38 16.60
C GLU A 126 -0.46 4.11 16.01
N ILE A 127 -0.69 3.83 14.72
CA ILE A 127 -0.08 2.67 14.05
C ILE A 127 1.43 2.85 13.98
N MET A 128 1.89 4.03 13.57
CA MET A 128 3.33 4.30 13.51
C MET A 128 4.00 4.06 14.85
N GLU A 129 3.43 4.58 15.93
CA GLU A 129 3.99 4.39 17.25
C GLU A 129 4.02 2.94 17.70
N SER A 130 2.91 2.23 17.53
CA SER A 130 2.82 0.84 17.98
C SER A 130 3.77 -0.07 17.21
N GLU A 131 3.95 0.16 15.92
CA GLU A 131 4.76 -0.72 15.07
C GLU A 131 6.26 -0.43 15.15
N GLN A 132 6.67 0.71 15.68
CA GLN A 132 8.09 0.97 15.96
C GLN A 132 8.62 0.10 17.09
N LEU A 133 7.74 -0.40 17.95
CA LEU A 133 8.10 -1.20 19.10
C LEU A 133 8.10 -2.70 18.84
N HIS A 134 7.62 -3.12 17.66
CA HIS A 134 7.55 -4.53 17.28
C HIS A 134 8.67 -4.90 16.34
N GLU A 135 9.22 -6.11 16.55
CA GLU A 135 10.14 -6.68 15.59
C GLU A 135 9.33 -7.29 14.44
N VAL A 136 9.92 -7.24 13.25
CA VAL A 136 9.32 -7.85 12.06
C VAL A 136 9.48 -9.36 12.17
N GLY A 137 8.46 -10.02 12.73
CA GLY A 137 8.48 -11.46 12.92
C GLY A 137 7.21 -12.16 12.48
N SER A 138 6.23 -11.39 11.97
CA SER A 138 4.96 -11.96 11.54
C SER A 138 5.10 -12.73 10.24
N THR A 139 4.38 -13.86 10.15
CA THR A 139 4.29 -14.65 8.92
C THR A 139 3.02 -14.34 8.12
N ALA A 140 2.17 -13.44 8.60
CA ALA A 140 0.94 -13.06 7.91
C ALA A 140 1.25 -12.06 6.78
N PHE A 141 0.49 -12.16 5.69
CA PHE A 141 0.62 -11.25 4.56
C PHE A 141 -0.45 -10.15 4.61
N SER A 142 -0.05 -8.98 4.18
CA SER A 142 -0.95 -7.82 4.11
C SER A 142 -1.36 -7.49 2.68
#